data_71172f58a2eb0d77815eb5b5a8c62d59
#
_entry.id   71172f58a2eb0d77815eb5b5a8c62d59
#
_cell.length_a   1.000
_cell.length_b   1.000
_cell.length_c   1.000
_cell.angle_alpha   90.00
_cell.angle_beta   90.00
_cell.angle_gamma   90.00
#
_symmetry.space_group_name_H-M   'P 1'
#
loop_
_entity.id
_entity.type
_entity.pdbx_description
1 polymer ?
#
loop_
_entity_poly.entity_id
_entity_poly.type
_entity_poly.pdbx_seq_one_letter_code
_entity_poly.pdbx_strand_id
1 'polypeptide(L)'
;MTDTATEAKPTAARAGGIVEKALRRSKAMRLIARFDFYDIAIVVLIAALAVIALCTYKDYAISNDEGVQHHYGELIIAYYTSGLRDQSVFSFENLYLYGGLFDIIAVALSHLSPLDPYDLRHILCALTGIGGIGATAAVARLIAGPRAALIAAIGLSVCGVWYGTMFNHTKDIPFAAAMMGATLFLIRIARRLPSPRAGDVAAFGLLTGAALGMRVIGLLLVIYAGFAIVLYLPWRGHGRARWRFVLDSSLRLLPALLLAYVVMILAWPWAALAPFNPIRGLLEFSEFQYSIRTLLDGQVYEMANVPRLYVPIYILIRVPLPILFGAALALTFALLPRLVAGSKEPQRKDIALVSLAVIFPLACEVIGHGPAFTGLRHFLFVLPALAILAGIGIDSALSILAARSRVLASGGLAVVTTCLLWDAVTLARLHPYEYLFYNPLVGGLAGASRRYDLDYWFDSMPEALNQLEAYLRRTAAVDASWPVQVYSVAVCGERLSFEKNVTLPQLRFDFKPQWNQSEFFIAPTHMNCDGDLDGKVIGTVERLGVVIAYVKDRRALIPSVATAAR
;
A
#
# COMPACT_ATOMS: atom_id res chain seq x y z
N MET A 1 -34.68 63.55 -47.00
CA MET A 1 -33.43 63.24 -47.70
C MET A 1 -32.47 62.72 -46.67
N THR A 2 -32.39 61.59 -46.73
CA THR A 2 -31.69 60.36 -46.95
C THR A 2 -31.25 59.68 -45.67
N ASP A 3 -31.93 58.60 -45.45
CA ASP A 3 -31.60 57.51 -44.55
C ASP A 3 -30.23 56.93 -44.85
N THR A 4 -29.52 56.52 -43.81
CA THR A 4 -28.50 55.48 -43.89
C THR A 4 -28.66 54.50 -42.76
N ALA A 5 -29.08 53.32 -43.11
CA ALA A 5 -29.19 52.15 -42.26
C ALA A 5 -27.84 51.70 -41.75
N THR A 6 -27.77 51.37 -40.46
CA THR A 6 -26.66 50.70 -39.83
C THR A 6 -26.99 49.24 -39.71
N GLU A 7 -26.42 48.40 -40.56
CA GLU A 7 -26.48 46.94 -40.45
C GLU A 7 -25.60 46.41 -39.34
N ALA A 8 -26.24 45.68 -38.42
CA ALA A 8 -25.63 44.99 -37.34
C ALA A 8 -24.95 43.69 -37.83
N LYS A 9 -23.63 43.54 -37.63
CA LYS A 9 -22.93 42.27 -37.63
C LYS A 9 -22.90 41.65 -36.24
N PRO A 10 -23.70 40.61 -35.98
CA PRO A 10 -23.31 39.65 -34.97
C PRO A 10 -23.69 38.20 -35.32
N THR A 11 -22.94 37.49 -36.11
CA THR A 11 -23.27 36.06 -36.37
C THR A 11 -22.05 35.13 -36.43
N ALA A 12 -20.84 35.61 -36.63
CA ALA A 12 -19.67 34.73 -36.78
C ALA A 12 -19.12 34.15 -35.44
N ALA A 13 -19.15 34.94 -34.37
CA ALA A 13 -18.62 34.50 -33.05
C ALA A 13 -19.55 33.47 -32.34
N ARG A 14 -20.87 33.55 -32.50
CA ARG A 14 -21.81 32.56 -31.96
C ARG A 14 -21.78 31.23 -32.70
N ALA A 15 -21.62 31.24 -34.02
CA ALA A 15 -21.50 30.02 -34.80
C ALA A 15 -20.20 29.24 -34.50
N GLY A 16 -19.07 29.93 -34.32
CA GLY A 16 -17.79 29.31 -33.89
C GLY A 16 -17.88 28.59 -32.54
N GLY A 17 -18.55 29.20 -31.55
CA GLY A 17 -18.74 28.61 -30.23
C GLY A 17 -19.65 27.38 -30.21
N ILE A 18 -20.67 27.33 -31.09
CA ILE A 18 -21.57 26.18 -31.21
C ILE A 18 -20.90 25.02 -31.92
N VAL A 19 -20.13 25.29 -32.96
CA VAL A 19 -19.35 24.26 -33.70
C VAL A 19 -18.22 23.70 -32.82
N GLU A 20 -17.54 24.52 -32.04
CA GLU A 20 -16.52 24.08 -31.11
C GLU A 20 -17.11 23.24 -29.96
N LYS A 21 -18.27 23.64 -29.40
CA LYS A 21 -19.01 22.81 -28.42
C LYS A 21 -19.51 21.49 -29.03
N ALA A 22 -19.97 21.48 -30.26
CA ALA A 22 -20.40 20.27 -30.97
C ALA A 22 -19.20 19.34 -31.28
N LEU A 23 -18.05 19.91 -31.66
CA LEU A 23 -16.79 19.17 -31.86
C LEU A 23 -16.23 18.60 -30.56
N ARG A 24 -16.29 19.35 -29.45
CA ARG A 24 -15.93 18.86 -28.12
C ARG A 24 -16.89 17.76 -27.64
N ARG A 25 -18.21 17.91 -27.83
CA ARG A 25 -19.19 16.85 -27.56
C ARG A 25 -18.98 15.62 -28.43
N SER A 26 -18.67 15.77 -29.72
CA SER A 26 -18.38 14.63 -30.60
C SER A 26 -17.08 13.90 -30.25
N LYS A 27 -16.04 14.63 -29.81
CA LYS A 27 -14.80 14.02 -29.27
C LYS A 27 -15.05 13.31 -27.94
N ALA A 28 -15.81 13.91 -27.03
CA ALA A 28 -16.18 13.28 -25.76
C ALA A 28 -17.07 12.05 -25.99
N MET A 29 -18.07 12.12 -26.87
CA MET A 29 -18.90 10.98 -27.24
C MET A 29 -18.10 9.88 -27.94
N ARG A 30 -17.13 10.19 -28.80
CA ARG A 30 -16.22 9.19 -29.39
C ARG A 30 -15.25 8.60 -28.37
N LEU A 31 -14.89 9.35 -27.33
CA LEU A 31 -14.10 8.83 -26.21
C LEU A 31 -14.94 7.84 -25.39
N ILE A 32 -16.19 8.23 -25.03
CA ILE A 32 -17.11 7.38 -24.26
C ILE A 32 -17.52 6.13 -25.05
N ALA A 33 -17.73 6.23 -26.35
CA ALA A 33 -18.03 5.10 -27.23
C ALA A 33 -16.87 4.07 -27.38
N ARG A 34 -15.68 4.37 -26.83
CA ARG A 34 -14.53 3.46 -26.78
C ARG A 34 -14.42 2.70 -25.46
N PHE A 35 -15.23 3.05 -24.43
CA PHE A 35 -15.24 2.35 -23.16
C PHE A 35 -16.14 1.13 -23.27
N ASP A 36 -15.57 -0.04 -23.02
CA ASP A 36 -16.29 -1.28 -22.83
C ASP A 36 -17.00 -1.29 -21.47
N PHE A 37 -17.99 -2.15 -21.31
CA PHE A 37 -18.69 -2.38 -20.02
C PHE A 37 -17.69 -2.57 -18.87
N TYR A 38 -16.63 -3.33 -19.08
CA TYR A 38 -15.59 -3.57 -18.07
C TYR A 38 -14.82 -2.29 -17.70
N ASP A 39 -14.58 -1.39 -18.63
CA ASP A 39 -13.93 -0.11 -18.35
C ASP A 39 -14.81 0.77 -17.45
N ILE A 40 -16.11 0.80 -17.73
CA ILE A 40 -17.09 1.53 -16.89
C ILE A 40 -17.14 0.90 -15.49
N ALA A 41 -17.15 -0.43 -15.39
CA ALA A 41 -17.14 -1.14 -14.11
C ALA A 41 -15.89 -0.81 -13.27
N ILE A 42 -14.71 -0.67 -13.90
CA ILE A 42 -13.48 -0.24 -13.22
C ILE A 42 -13.61 1.18 -12.69
N VAL A 43 -14.15 2.12 -13.48
CA VAL A 43 -14.36 3.50 -13.04
C VAL A 43 -15.33 3.54 -11.85
N VAL A 44 -16.43 2.78 -11.92
CA VAL A 44 -17.41 2.67 -10.83
C VAL A 44 -16.77 2.07 -9.57
N LEU A 45 -15.95 1.02 -9.71
CA LEU A 45 -15.20 0.43 -8.60
C LEU A 45 -14.29 1.45 -7.94
N ILE A 46 -13.48 2.17 -8.72
CA ILE A 46 -12.56 3.20 -8.21
C ILE A 46 -13.32 4.32 -7.48
N ALA A 47 -14.44 4.79 -8.07
CA ALA A 47 -15.27 5.80 -7.44
C ALA A 47 -15.91 5.30 -6.13
N ALA A 48 -16.41 4.06 -6.12
CA ALA A 48 -16.97 3.44 -4.91
C ALA A 48 -15.91 3.31 -3.81
N LEU A 49 -14.71 2.84 -4.14
CA LEU A 49 -13.59 2.75 -3.18
C LEU A 49 -13.22 4.13 -2.63
N ALA A 50 -13.19 5.17 -3.46
CA ALA A 50 -12.92 6.53 -3.00
C ALA A 50 -14.01 7.04 -2.04
N VAL A 51 -15.28 6.78 -2.35
CA VAL A 51 -16.38 7.14 -1.44
C VAL A 51 -16.28 6.39 -0.12
N ILE A 52 -16.05 5.07 -0.16
CA ILE A 52 -15.88 4.26 1.06
C ILE A 52 -14.71 4.80 1.88
N ALA A 53 -13.55 5.05 1.27
CA ALA A 53 -12.39 5.59 1.96
C ALA A 53 -12.68 6.93 2.64
N LEU A 54 -13.40 7.84 1.95
CA LEU A 54 -13.79 9.13 2.52
C LEU A 54 -14.85 9.02 3.63
N CYS A 55 -15.59 7.92 3.70
CA CYS A 55 -16.55 7.67 4.78
C CYS A 55 -15.92 6.97 5.99
N THR A 56 -14.81 6.24 5.81
CA THR A 56 -14.26 5.31 6.82
C THR A 56 -12.85 5.67 7.30
N TYR A 57 -12.19 6.70 6.76
CA TYR A 57 -10.80 7.02 7.11
C TYR A 57 -10.57 7.27 8.62
N LYS A 58 -11.60 7.69 9.35
CA LYS A 58 -11.54 7.92 10.81
C LYS A 58 -11.62 6.65 11.65
N ASP A 59 -12.02 5.54 11.04
CA ASP A 59 -12.16 4.28 11.76
C ASP A 59 -10.78 3.60 11.98
N TYR A 60 -9.77 4.03 11.23
CA TYR A 60 -8.42 3.48 11.30
C TYR A 60 -7.58 4.21 12.34
N ALA A 61 -6.83 3.44 13.15
CA ALA A 61 -5.96 3.99 14.17
C ALA A 61 -4.69 4.60 13.58
N ILE A 62 -4.06 5.48 14.35
CA ILE A 62 -2.73 6.00 14.07
C ILE A 62 -1.72 4.88 14.30
N SER A 63 -0.99 4.49 13.26
CA SER A 63 0.06 3.48 13.36
C SER A 63 1.29 4.00 14.10
N ASN A 64 2.10 3.07 14.63
CA ASN A 64 3.32 3.39 15.36
C ASN A 64 4.31 4.25 14.55
N ASP A 65 4.30 4.11 13.21
CA ASP A 65 5.22 4.83 12.33
C ASP A 65 4.76 6.26 12.00
N GLU A 66 3.45 6.55 12.08
CA GLU A 66 2.92 7.81 11.52
C GLU A 66 3.37 9.05 12.28
N GLY A 67 3.48 8.98 13.61
CA GLY A 67 3.99 10.10 14.41
C GLY A 67 5.42 10.46 14.05
N VAL A 68 6.28 9.46 13.98
CA VAL A 68 7.71 9.61 13.65
C VAL A 68 7.88 10.10 12.22
N GLN A 69 7.10 9.56 11.28
CA GLN A 69 7.12 9.99 9.87
C GLN A 69 6.58 11.41 9.68
N HIS A 70 5.52 11.79 10.39
CA HIS A 70 5.00 13.16 10.34
C HIS A 70 6.07 14.16 10.77
N HIS A 71 6.69 13.92 11.92
CA HIS A 71 7.78 14.77 12.43
C HIS A 71 8.97 14.80 11.47
N TYR A 72 9.33 13.68 10.85
CA TYR A 72 10.38 13.67 9.82
C TYR A 72 10.04 14.57 8.63
N GLY A 73 8.78 14.58 8.19
CA GLY A 73 8.28 15.49 7.16
C GLY A 73 8.44 16.97 7.56
N GLU A 74 8.12 17.32 8.82
CA GLU A 74 8.35 18.67 9.38
C GLU A 74 9.82 19.05 9.33
N LEU A 75 10.73 18.16 9.74
CA LEU A 75 12.17 18.39 9.71
C LEU A 75 12.71 18.59 8.29
N ILE A 76 12.21 17.86 7.29
CA ILE A 76 12.60 18.08 5.89
C ILE A 76 12.12 19.47 5.43
N ILE A 77 10.91 19.86 5.76
CA ILE A 77 10.40 21.21 5.42
C ILE A 77 11.22 22.28 6.12
N ALA A 78 11.55 22.12 7.41
CA ALA A 78 12.40 23.04 8.16
C ALA A 78 13.79 23.17 7.53
N TYR A 79 14.40 22.08 7.10
CA TYR A 79 15.67 22.10 6.36
C TYR A 79 15.61 22.99 5.13
N TYR A 80 14.57 22.85 4.28
CA TYR A 80 14.44 23.67 3.07
C TYR A 80 14.05 25.11 3.37
N THR A 81 13.13 25.36 4.28
CA THR A 81 12.65 26.72 4.61
C THR A 81 13.67 27.54 5.37
N SER A 82 14.58 26.90 6.12
CA SER A 82 15.72 27.58 6.77
C SER A 82 16.86 27.96 5.82
N GLY A 83 16.74 27.62 4.52
CA GLY A 83 17.82 27.76 3.54
C GLY A 83 18.96 26.77 3.82
N LEU A 84 18.64 25.53 4.14
CA LEU A 84 19.53 24.39 4.40
C LEU A 84 20.37 24.54 5.70
N ARG A 85 19.96 25.39 6.63
CA ARG A 85 20.70 25.67 7.88
C ARG A 85 20.29 24.71 9.01
N ASP A 86 19.02 24.37 9.09
CA ASP A 86 18.52 23.40 10.06
C ASP A 86 18.87 21.99 9.57
N GLN A 87 19.81 21.34 10.24
CA GLN A 87 20.29 20.00 9.88
C GLN A 87 19.74 18.90 10.78
N SER A 88 18.73 19.17 11.60
CA SER A 88 18.12 18.21 12.53
C SER A 88 17.57 16.97 11.81
N VAL A 89 17.14 17.11 10.56
CA VAL A 89 16.70 16.03 9.68
C VAL A 89 17.74 14.89 9.51
N PHE A 90 19.03 15.18 9.65
CA PHE A 90 20.10 14.19 9.48
C PHE A 90 20.48 13.45 10.77
N SER A 91 19.96 13.86 11.91
CA SER A 91 20.21 13.26 13.23
C SER A 91 18.96 12.71 13.90
N PHE A 92 17.79 12.84 13.26
CA PHE A 92 16.54 12.33 13.79
C PHE A 92 16.43 10.83 13.55
N GLU A 93 16.72 10.05 14.58
CA GLU A 93 16.75 8.59 14.54
C GLU A 93 17.51 8.04 13.32
N ASN A 94 16.96 7.04 12.62
CA ASN A 94 17.51 6.51 11.38
C ASN A 94 16.69 6.93 10.13
N LEU A 95 15.76 7.88 10.29
CA LEU A 95 14.84 8.25 9.20
C LEU A 95 15.55 8.95 8.05
N TYR A 96 16.72 9.53 8.27
CA TYR A 96 17.56 10.09 7.20
C TYR A 96 17.94 9.05 6.13
N LEU A 97 17.88 7.74 6.45
CA LEU A 97 18.10 6.64 5.49
C LEU A 97 16.91 6.43 4.53
N TYR A 98 15.78 7.09 4.77
CA TYR A 98 14.58 7.01 3.94
C TYR A 98 14.30 8.33 3.24
N GLY A 99 13.63 8.26 2.11
CA GLY A 99 13.03 9.45 1.51
C GLY A 99 11.71 9.79 2.19
N GLY A 100 11.39 11.09 2.26
CA GLY A 100 10.20 11.63 2.92
C GLY A 100 9.17 12.22 1.97
N LEU A 101 9.08 11.79 0.69
CA LEU A 101 8.19 12.41 -0.28
C LEU A 101 6.73 12.48 0.18
N PHE A 102 6.20 11.36 0.67
CA PHE A 102 4.82 11.33 1.17
C PHE A 102 4.67 12.22 2.41
N ASP A 103 5.66 12.19 3.31
CA ASP A 103 5.64 12.94 4.56
C ASP A 103 5.68 14.45 4.32
N ILE A 104 6.53 14.92 3.39
CA ILE A 104 6.56 16.32 2.94
C ILE A 104 5.21 16.76 2.40
N ILE A 105 4.59 15.95 1.52
CA ILE A 105 3.29 16.27 0.93
C ILE A 105 2.20 16.32 2.02
N ALA A 106 2.17 15.33 2.92
CA ALA A 106 1.18 15.25 3.98
C ALA A 106 1.30 16.43 4.95
N VAL A 107 2.51 16.79 5.39
CA VAL A 107 2.75 17.94 6.27
C VAL A 107 2.42 19.25 5.55
N ALA A 108 2.86 19.44 4.30
CA ALA A 108 2.55 20.66 3.55
C ALA A 108 1.02 20.85 3.37
N LEU A 109 0.28 19.77 3.12
CA LEU A 109 -1.17 19.83 2.98
C LEU A 109 -1.89 19.98 4.33
N SER A 110 -1.32 19.49 5.44
CA SER A 110 -1.91 19.66 6.78
C SER A 110 -1.93 21.13 7.21
N HIS A 111 -0.97 21.93 6.79
CA HIS A 111 -0.98 23.39 7.01
C HIS A 111 -2.08 24.13 6.22
N LEU A 112 -2.64 23.50 5.19
CA LEU A 112 -3.69 24.09 4.33
C LEU A 112 -5.08 23.48 4.61
N SER A 113 -5.15 22.44 5.43
CA SER A 113 -6.37 21.68 5.72
C SER A 113 -6.86 21.93 7.14
N PRO A 114 -8.18 22.01 7.39
CA PRO A 114 -8.73 22.05 8.74
C PRO A 114 -8.81 20.67 9.41
N LEU A 115 -8.44 19.59 8.72
CA LEU A 115 -8.47 18.22 9.24
C LEU A 115 -7.31 17.99 10.20
N ASP A 116 -7.49 17.03 11.13
CA ASP A 116 -6.37 16.51 11.92
C ASP A 116 -5.28 15.99 10.96
N PRO A 117 -3.99 16.21 11.22
CA PRO A 117 -2.90 15.79 10.35
C PRO A 117 -2.90 14.29 10.05
N TYR A 118 -3.28 13.43 10.99
CA TYR A 118 -3.34 11.98 10.79
C TYR A 118 -4.55 11.56 9.96
N ASP A 119 -5.71 12.17 10.19
CA ASP A 119 -6.90 12.01 9.33
C ASP A 119 -6.57 12.32 7.87
N LEU A 120 -5.85 13.43 7.63
CA LEU A 120 -5.42 13.82 6.30
C LEU A 120 -4.43 12.82 5.70
N ARG A 121 -3.49 12.30 6.52
CA ARG A 121 -2.54 11.24 6.08
C ARG A 121 -3.28 9.99 5.64
N HIS A 122 -4.30 9.56 6.40
CA HIS A 122 -5.13 8.41 6.06
C HIS A 122 -5.85 8.61 4.72
N ILE A 123 -6.47 9.77 4.49
CA ILE A 123 -7.12 10.10 3.20
C ILE A 123 -6.11 10.05 2.05
N LEU A 124 -4.97 10.72 2.19
CA LEU A 124 -3.94 10.78 1.15
C LEU A 124 -3.36 9.40 0.84
N CYS A 125 -3.10 8.59 1.87
CA CYS A 125 -2.61 7.23 1.71
C CYS A 125 -3.65 6.36 0.99
N ALA A 126 -4.93 6.41 1.41
CA ALA A 126 -6.03 5.67 0.80
C ALA A 126 -6.22 6.04 -0.68
N LEU A 127 -6.22 7.34 -1.00
CA LEU A 127 -6.33 7.81 -2.39
C LEU A 127 -5.14 7.33 -3.25
N THR A 128 -3.94 7.29 -2.65
CA THR A 128 -2.75 6.76 -3.33
C THR A 128 -2.88 5.24 -3.56
N GLY A 129 -3.39 4.50 -2.58
CA GLY A 129 -3.67 3.07 -2.69
C GLY A 129 -4.71 2.76 -3.78
N ILE A 130 -5.78 3.56 -3.85
CA ILE A 130 -6.80 3.48 -4.91
C ILE A 130 -6.17 3.80 -6.28
N GLY A 131 -5.28 4.79 -6.34
CA GLY A 131 -4.47 5.08 -7.54
C GLY A 131 -3.62 3.88 -7.96
N GLY A 132 -3.07 3.13 -7.02
CA GLY A 132 -2.36 1.86 -7.24
C GLY A 132 -3.27 0.78 -7.85
N ILE A 133 -4.53 0.66 -7.40
CA ILE A 133 -5.53 -0.23 -8.01
C ILE A 133 -5.82 0.22 -9.45
N GLY A 134 -5.98 1.52 -9.69
CA GLY A 134 -6.15 2.08 -11.03
C GLY A 134 -4.97 1.80 -11.97
N ALA A 135 -3.74 1.94 -11.48
CA ALA A 135 -2.53 1.61 -12.23
C ALA A 135 -2.46 0.11 -12.55
N THR A 136 -2.84 -0.75 -11.60
CA THR A 136 -2.94 -2.22 -11.76
C THR A 136 -3.93 -2.57 -12.88
N ALA A 137 -5.13 -1.99 -12.84
CA ALA A 137 -6.13 -2.15 -13.90
C ALA A 137 -5.59 -1.70 -15.26
N ALA A 138 -4.91 -0.54 -15.31
CA ALA A 138 -4.35 0.01 -16.55
C ALA A 138 -3.28 -0.90 -17.17
N VAL A 139 -2.40 -1.50 -16.34
CA VAL A 139 -1.40 -2.47 -16.80
C VAL A 139 -2.07 -3.74 -17.31
N ALA A 140 -2.98 -4.34 -16.54
CA ALA A 140 -3.70 -5.55 -16.95
C ALA A 140 -4.48 -5.32 -18.26
N ARG A 141 -5.15 -4.14 -18.40
CA ARG A 141 -5.84 -3.73 -19.63
C ARG A 141 -4.90 -3.63 -20.83
N LEU A 142 -3.73 -3.03 -20.62
CA LEU A 142 -2.72 -2.87 -21.66
C LEU A 142 -2.21 -4.23 -22.18
N ILE A 143 -2.10 -5.22 -21.30
CA ILE A 143 -1.55 -6.56 -21.62
C ILE A 143 -2.63 -7.50 -22.17
N ALA A 144 -3.78 -7.62 -21.48
CA ALA A 144 -4.75 -8.67 -21.74
C ALA A 144 -6.19 -8.17 -21.98
N GLY A 145 -6.42 -6.85 -21.93
CA GLY A 145 -7.71 -6.25 -22.23
C GLY A 145 -8.58 -5.96 -21.00
N PRO A 146 -9.82 -5.43 -21.23
CA PRO A 146 -10.60 -4.80 -20.15
C PRO A 146 -11.15 -5.80 -19.15
N ARG A 147 -11.46 -7.06 -19.53
CA ARG A 147 -11.96 -8.08 -18.60
C ARG A 147 -10.87 -8.50 -17.61
N ALA A 148 -9.64 -8.74 -18.08
CA ALA A 148 -8.49 -9.02 -17.22
C ALA A 148 -8.20 -7.86 -16.25
N ALA A 149 -8.37 -6.62 -16.72
CA ALA A 149 -8.21 -5.41 -15.92
C ALA A 149 -9.22 -5.34 -14.76
N LEU A 150 -10.49 -5.61 -15.03
CA LEU A 150 -11.53 -5.63 -13.99
C LEU A 150 -11.24 -6.71 -12.94
N ILE A 151 -10.87 -7.92 -13.37
CA ILE A 151 -10.52 -9.03 -12.46
C ILE A 151 -9.33 -8.64 -11.58
N ALA A 152 -8.28 -8.04 -12.17
CA ALA A 152 -7.11 -7.58 -11.41
C ALA A 152 -7.45 -6.47 -10.42
N ALA A 153 -8.28 -5.49 -10.82
CA ALA A 153 -8.72 -4.40 -9.97
C ALA A 153 -9.55 -4.90 -8.77
N ILE A 154 -10.57 -5.74 -9.02
CA ILE A 154 -11.38 -6.34 -7.95
C ILE A 154 -10.49 -7.20 -7.05
N GLY A 155 -9.62 -8.05 -7.62
CA GLY A 155 -8.71 -8.90 -6.84
C GLY A 155 -7.87 -8.09 -5.86
N LEU A 156 -7.23 -7.00 -6.33
CA LEU A 156 -6.43 -6.15 -5.44
C LEU A 156 -7.29 -5.40 -4.42
N SER A 157 -8.51 -4.99 -4.79
CA SER A 157 -9.45 -4.30 -3.89
C SER A 157 -9.94 -5.18 -2.74
N VAL A 158 -10.05 -6.50 -2.96
CA VAL A 158 -10.44 -7.46 -1.92
C VAL A 158 -9.24 -8.16 -1.28
N CYS A 159 -8.02 -7.74 -1.59
CA CYS A 159 -6.83 -8.18 -0.89
C CYS A 159 -6.70 -7.43 0.43
N GLY A 160 -7.01 -8.07 1.56
CA GLY A 160 -7.06 -7.42 2.87
C GLY A 160 -5.75 -6.76 3.26
N VAL A 161 -4.61 -7.36 2.88
CA VAL A 161 -3.30 -6.76 3.12
C VAL A 161 -3.12 -5.45 2.34
N TRP A 162 -3.69 -5.31 1.12
CA TRP A 162 -3.66 -4.05 0.39
C TRP A 162 -4.70 -3.06 0.93
N TYR A 163 -5.96 -3.51 1.02
CA TYR A 163 -7.08 -2.64 1.40
C TYR A 163 -6.92 -2.09 2.83
N GLY A 164 -6.65 -2.95 3.81
CA GLY A 164 -6.51 -2.52 5.21
C GLY A 164 -5.29 -1.64 5.44
N THR A 165 -4.19 -1.88 4.70
CA THR A 165 -2.97 -1.07 4.87
C THR A 165 -3.01 0.27 4.11
N MET A 166 -3.94 0.45 3.16
CA MET A 166 -3.97 1.68 2.36
C MET A 166 -4.35 2.94 3.15
N PHE A 167 -4.77 2.82 4.41
CA PHE A 167 -5.10 3.97 5.25
C PHE A 167 -3.89 4.47 6.04
N ASN A 168 -3.23 3.61 6.80
CA ASN A 168 -2.22 4.00 7.79
C ASN A 168 -0.78 3.50 7.50
N HIS A 169 -0.55 2.73 6.42
CA HIS A 169 0.81 2.39 5.97
C HIS A 169 1.37 3.47 5.02
N THR A 170 1.52 4.67 5.56
CA THR A 170 1.74 5.92 4.82
C THR A 170 3.07 6.03 4.08
N LYS A 171 3.96 5.07 4.22
CA LYS A 171 5.20 4.92 3.44
C LYS A 171 5.10 3.81 2.41
N ASP A 172 4.51 2.68 2.80
CA ASP A 172 4.54 1.44 2.02
C ASP A 172 3.57 1.45 0.84
N ILE A 173 2.33 1.93 1.06
CA ILE A 173 1.30 2.00 0.01
C ILE A 173 1.62 3.07 -1.05
N PRO A 174 2.01 4.31 -0.71
CA PRO A 174 2.42 5.29 -1.71
C PRO A 174 3.62 4.81 -2.54
N PHE A 175 4.59 4.15 -1.90
CA PHE A 175 5.71 3.52 -2.59
C PHE A 175 5.23 2.46 -3.59
N ALA A 176 4.38 1.52 -3.15
CA ALA A 176 3.85 0.45 -4.00
C ALA A 176 3.02 0.98 -5.18
N ALA A 177 2.22 2.03 -4.96
CA ALA A 177 1.46 2.70 -6.01
C ALA A 177 2.37 3.39 -7.04
N ALA A 178 3.44 4.07 -6.59
CA ALA A 178 4.44 4.68 -7.46
C ALA A 178 5.18 3.63 -8.30
N MET A 179 5.56 2.49 -7.68
CA MET A 179 6.19 1.36 -8.37
C MET A 179 5.29 0.81 -9.48
N MET A 180 3.99 0.64 -9.22
CA MET A 180 3.05 0.13 -10.21
C MET A 180 2.76 1.16 -11.31
N GLY A 181 2.62 2.44 -10.96
CA GLY A 181 2.51 3.52 -11.94
C GLY A 181 3.72 3.60 -12.86
N ALA A 182 4.94 3.49 -12.32
CA ALA A 182 6.17 3.43 -13.11
C ALA A 182 6.19 2.20 -14.03
N THR A 183 5.74 1.04 -13.56
CA THR A 183 5.65 -0.19 -14.35
C THR A 183 4.71 -0.03 -15.55
N LEU A 184 3.59 0.68 -15.41
CA LEU A 184 2.70 1.01 -16.52
C LEU A 184 3.45 1.74 -17.65
N PHE A 185 4.18 2.79 -17.29
CA PHE A 185 4.93 3.56 -18.31
C PHE A 185 6.13 2.79 -18.85
N LEU A 186 6.78 1.97 -18.02
CA LEU A 186 7.86 1.09 -18.47
C LEU A 186 7.40 0.10 -19.56
N ILE A 187 6.22 -0.52 -19.40
CA ILE A 187 5.66 -1.40 -20.45
C ILE A 187 5.35 -0.61 -21.72
N ARG A 188 4.80 0.61 -21.61
CA ARG A 188 4.55 1.48 -22.77
C ARG A 188 5.84 1.88 -23.49
N ILE A 189 6.91 2.14 -22.74
CA ILE A 189 8.27 2.39 -23.23
C ILE A 189 8.80 1.14 -23.93
N ALA A 190 8.79 0.00 -23.26
CA ALA A 190 9.35 -1.26 -23.75
C ALA A 190 8.78 -1.67 -25.11
N ARG A 191 7.46 -1.53 -25.29
CA ARG A 191 6.78 -1.81 -26.56
C ARG A 191 7.20 -0.89 -27.72
N ARG A 192 7.92 0.20 -27.44
CA ARG A 192 8.34 1.21 -28.42
C ARG A 192 9.84 1.39 -28.52
N LEU A 193 10.62 0.58 -27.79
CA LEU A 193 12.08 0.62 -27.91
C LEU A 193 12.53 0.36 -29.35
N PRO A 194 13.56 1.07 -29.84
CA PRO A 194 14.41 2.04 -29.16
C PRO A 194 13.90 3.49 -29.18
N SER A 195 12.67 3.76 -29.65
CA SER A 195 12.12 5.12 -29.80
C SER A 195 10.85 5.34 -28.98
N PRO A 196 10.95 5.38 -27.62
CA PRO A 196 9.80 5.61 -26.75
C PRO A 196 9.27 7.04 -26.88
N ARG A 197 8.02 7.27 -26.47
CA ARG A 197 7.44 8.62 -26.40
C ARG A 197 8.04 9.39 -25.21
N ALA A 198 8.39 10.65 -25.44
CA ALA A 198 8.97 11.50 -24.39
C ALA A 198 8.07 11.63 -23.13
N GLY A 199 6.75 11.71 -23.32
CA GLY A 199 5.80 11.75 -22.21
C GLY A 199 5.79 10.45 -21.35
N ASP A 200 5.94 9.27 -21.98
CA ASP A 200 6.07 8.01 -21.25
C ASP A 200 7.40 7.95 -20.48
N VAL A 201 8.49 8.46 -21.07
CA VAL A 201 9.82 8.55 -20.44
C VAL A 201 9.79 9.50 -19.24
N ALA A 202 9.17 10.67 -19.39
CA ALA A 202 9.04 11.64 -18.30
C ALA A 202 8.18 11.08 -17.14
N ALA A 203 7.04 10.46 -17.44
CA ALA A 203 6.17 9.84 -16.44
C ALA A 203 6.87 8.68 -15.70
N PHE A 204 7.62 7.84 -16.42
CA PHE A 204 8.43 6.79 -15.81
C PHE A 204 9.50 7.39 -14.88
N GLY A 205 10.20 8.44 -15.31
CA GLY A 205 11.20 9.11 -14.49
C GLY A 205 10.62 9.75 -13.23
N LEU A 206 9.49 10.45 -13.36
CA LEU A 206 8.79 11.07 -12.23
C LEU A 206 8.36 10.03 -11.18
N LEU A 207 7.71 8.94 -11.62
CA LEU A 207 7.21 7.91 -10.70
C LEU A 207 8.35 7.06 -10.11
N THR A 208 9.43 6.83 -10.86
CA THR A 208 10.65 6.20 -10.33
C THR A 208 11.30 7.08 -9.28
N GLY A 209 11.39 8.39 -9.53
CA GLY A 209 11.89 9.36 -8.56
C GLY A 209 11.01 9.45 -7.32
N ALA A 210 9.68 9.40 -7.49
CA ALA A 210 8.75 9.34 -6.36
C ALA A 210 8.95 8.06 -5.52
N ALA A 211 9.12 6.91 -6.16
CA ALA A 211 9.42 5.66 -5.46
C ALA A 211 10.74 5.74 -4.69
N LEU A 212 11.82 6.21 -5.33
CA LEU A 212 13.13 6.41 -4.71
C LEU A 212 13.10 7.46 -3.59
N GLY A 213 12.28 8.50 -3.77
CA GLY A 213 12.04 9.55 -2.75
C GLY A 213 11.21 9.07 -1.56
N MET A 214 10.83 7.80 -1.50
CA MET A 214 10.18 7.15 -0.35
C MET A 214 11.01 5.97 0.17
N ARG A 215 11.48 5.10 -0.73
CA ARG A 215 12.28 3.92 -0.36
C ARG A 215 13.35 3.63 -1.40
N VAL A 216 14.58 3.36 -0.94
CA VAL A 216 15.74 3.04 -1.81
C VAL A 216 15.49 1.82 -2.70
N ILE A 217 14.65 0.87 -2.28
CA ILE A 217 14.28 -0.31 -3.08
C ILE A 217 13.58 0.06 -4.41
N GLY A 218 13.17 1.32 -4.61
CA GLY A 218 12.77 1.88 -5.91
C GLY A 218 13.81 1.72 -7.02
N LEU A 219 15.09 1.44 -6.67
CA LEU A 219 16.15 1.03 -7.63
C LEU A 219 15.77 -0.19 -8.46
N LEU A 220 14.86 -1.04 -7.99
CA LEU A 220 14.31 -2.15 -8.77
C LEU A 220 13.73 -1.69 -10.12
N LEU A 221 13.15 -0.48 -10.21
CA LEU A 221 12.63 0.06 -11.46
C LEU A 221 13.72 0.28 -12.51
N VAL A 222 14.94 0.63 -12.08
CA VAL A 222 16.09 0.74 -12.98
C VAL A 222 16.51 -0.64 -13.50
N ILE A 223 16.49 -1.65 -12.62
CA ILE A 223 16.75 -3.05 -13.00
C ILE A 223 15.69 -3.54 -13.99
N TYR A 224 14.40 -3.24 -13.73
CA TYR A 224 13.31 -3.61 -14.63
C TYR A 224 13.42 -2.92 -15.99
N ALA A 225 13.89 -1.66 -16.03
CA ALA A 225 14.16 -0.96 -17.29
C ALA A 225 15.31 -1.62 -18.08
N GLY A 226 16.39 -2.01 -17.41
CA GLY A 226 17.47 -2.79 -18.02
C GLY A 226 16.99 -4.14 -18.57
N PHE A 227 16.17 -4.85 -17.78
CA PHE A 227 15.56 -6.11 -18.21
C PHE A 227 14.61 -5.90 -19.41
N ALA A 228 13.84 -4.82 -19.45
CA ALA A 228 12.99 -4.50 -20.58
C ALA A 228 13.80 -4.30 -21.87
N ILE A 229 14.96 -3.62 -21.81
CA ILE A 229 15.86 -3.47 -22.96
C ILE A 229 16.33 -4.85 -23.47
N VAL A 230 16.76 -5.73 -22.55
CA VAL A 230 17.22 -7.09 -22.89
C VAL A 230 16.08 -7.93 -23.49
N LEU A 231 14.88 -7.86 -22.90
CA LEU A 231 13.71 -8.62 -23.30
C LEU A 231 13.21 -8.24 -24.72
N TYR A 232 13.34 -6.96 -25.06
CA TYR A 232 12.92 -6.43 -26.37
C TYR A 232 14.07 -6.36 -27.39
N LEU A 233 15.27 -6.82 -27.05
CA LEU A 233 16.43 -6.87 -27.93
C LEU A 233 16.08 -7.62 -29.24
N PRO A 234 16.52 -7.13 -30.43
CA PRO A 234 16.36 -7.86 -31.68
C PRO A 234 17.35 -9.05 -31.79
N TRP A 235 17.01 -10.14 -31.11
CA TRP A 235 17.88 -11.32 -30.95
C TRP A 235 18.32 -11.94 -32.29
N ARG A 236 17.49 -11.80 -33.34
CA ARG A 236 17.81 -12.29 -34.70
C ARG A 236 18.73 -11.35 -35.48
N GLY A 237 19.01 -10.14 -34.94
CA GLY A 237 19.89 -9.15 -35.57
C GLY A 237 21.38 -9.46 -35.38
N HIS A 238 22.23 -8.83 -36.22
CA HIS A 238 23.69 -8.89 -36.10
C HIS A 238 24.17 -8.17 -34.82
N GLY A 239 25.36 -8.51 -34.31
CA GLY A 239 25.91 -7.92 -33.07
C GLY A 239 25.92 -6.40 -33.03
N ARG A 240 26.29 -5.74 -34.17
CA ARG A 240 26.26 -4.27 -34.28
C ARG A 240 24.84 -3.68 -34.17
N ALA A 241 23.81 -4.36 -34.67
CA ALA A 241 22.42 -3.92 -34.56
C ALA A 241 21.91 -4.05 -33.14
N ARG A 242 22.28 -5.13 -32.43
CA ARG A 242 21.92 -5.31 -31.01
C ARG A 242 22.58 -4.25 -30.15
N TRP A 243 23.88 -3.95 -30.37
CA TRP A 243 24.58 -2.91 -29.63
C TRP A 243 23.97 -1.53 -29.83
N ARG A 244 23.66 -1.18 -31.10
CA ARG A 244 22.96 0.09 -31.38
C ARG A 244 21.60 0.16 -30.69
N PHE A 245 20.82 -0.92 -30.70
CA PHE A 245 19.54 -0.95 -30.00
C PHE A 245 19.71 -0.70 -28.50
N VAL A 246 20.68 -1.34 -27.84
CA VAL A 246 20.97 -1.11 -26.40
C VAL A 246 21.35 0.35 -26.17
N LEU A 247 22.32 0.85 -26.95
CA LEU A 247 22.79 2.22 -26.80
C LEU A 247 21.68 3.25 -27.00
N ASP A 248 20.92 3.14 -28.10
CA ASP A 248 19.82 4.07 -28.43
C ASP A 248 18.72 4.01 -27.35
N SER A 249 18.38 2.82 -26.88
CA SER A 249 17.39 2.63 -25.81
C SER A 249 17.87 3.27 -24.51
N SER A 250 19.12 3.03 -24.11
CA SER A 250 19.71 3.58 -22.88
C SER A 250 19.81 5.10 -22.95
N LEU A 251 20.26 5.66 -24.06
CA LEU A 251 20.32 7.13 -24.25
C LEU A 251 18.92 7.77 -24.21
N ARG A 252 17.89 7.11 -24.75
CA ARG A 252 16.51 7.60 -24.70
C ARG A 252 15.88 7.49 -23.31
N LEU A 253 16.38 6.62 -22.44
CA LEU A 253 15.95 6.49 -21.04
C LEU A 253 16.74 7.38 -20.09
N LEU A 254 17.89 7.91 -20.48
CA LEU A 254 18.71 8.78 -19.64
C LEU A 254 17.93 9.98 -19.06
N PRO A 255 17.04 10.68 -19.81
CA PRO A 255 16.24 11.76 -19.23
C PRO A 255 15.32 11.29 -18.09
N ALA A 256 14.81 10.04 -18.14
CA ALA A 256 14.01 9.49 -17.05
C ALA A 256 14.86 9.27 -15.79
N LEU A 257 16.09 8.77 -15.93
CA LEU A 257 17.00 8.57 -14.81
C LEU A 257 17.42 9.90 -14.16
N LEU A 258 17.69 10.92 -14.98
CA LEU A 258 18.00 12.26 -14.49
C LEU A 258 16.81 12.86 -13.74
N LEU A 259 15.60 12.76 -14.30
CA LEU A 259 14.39 13.24 -13.64
C LEU A 259 14.13 12.49 -12.33
N ALA A 260 14.30 11.15 -12.33
CA ALA A 260 14.15 10.34 -11.14
C ALA A 260 15.15 10.74 -10.05
N TYR A 261 16.41 11.01 -10.41
CA TYR A 261 17.43 11.48 -9.49
C TYR A 261 17.06 12.83 -8.88
N VAL A 262 16.61 13.80 -9.70
CA VAL A 262 16.18 15.12 -9.21
C VAL A 262 15.02 14.99 -8.22
N VAL A 263 13.97 14.23 -8.56
CA VAL A 263 12.83 14.02 -7.66
C VAL A 263 13.27 13.33 -6.36
N MET A 264 14.14 12.33 -6.46
CA MET A 264 14.68 11.62 -5.30
C MET A 264 15.43 12.55 -4.35
N ILE A 265 16.38 13.35 -4.84
CA ILE A 265 17.18 14.24 -3.97
C ILE A 265 16.35 15.37 -3.34
N LEU A 266 15.30 15.84 -4.01
CA LEU A 266 14.36 16.81 -3.44
C LEU A 266 13.52 16.21 -2.31
N ALA A 267 13.18 14.93 -2.40
CA ALA A 267 12.39 14.24 -1.40
C ALA A 267 13.25 13.57 -0.29
N TRP A 268 14.53 13.41 -0.55
CA TRP A 268 15.46 12.69 0.32
C TRP A 268 16.75 13.49 0.47
N PRO A 269 16.81 14.49 1.40
CA PRO A 269 17.95 15.40 1.55
C PRO A 269 19.29 14.68 1.77
N TRP A 270 19.30 13.58 2.54
CA TRP A 270 20.53 12.82 2.77
C TRP A 270 21.13 12.23 1.48
N ALA A 271 20.27 11.79 0.54
CA ALA A 271 20.72 11.34 -0.77
C ALA A 271 21.40 12.45 -1.59
N ALA A 272 21.05 13.73 -1.33
CA ALA A 272 21.67 14.88 -1.98
C ALA A 272 23.08 15.20 -1.46
N LEU A 273 23.44 14.78 -0.24
CA LEU A 273 24.74 15.07 0.38
C LEU A 273 25.91 14.35 -0.33
N ALA A 274 25.66 13.16 -0.88
CA ALA A 274 26.65 12.43 -1.68
C ALA A 274 25.99 11.50 -2.70
N PRO A 275 26.53 11.38 -3.94
CA PRO A 275 25.93 10.61 -5.03
C PRO A 275 25.69 9.11 -4.71
N PHE A 276 26.51 8.54 -3.82
CA PHE A 276 26.45 7.13 -3.45
C PHE A 276 25.64 6.86 -2.17
N ASN A 277 25.07 7.89 -1.53
CA ASN A 277 24.26 7.70 -0.33
C ASN A 277 23.05 6.76 -0.54
N PRO A 278 22.34 6.78 -1.68
CA PRO A 278 21.28 5.80 -1.91
C PRO A 278 21.78 4.35 -1.87
N ILE A 279 22.99 4.08 -2.39
CA ILE A 279 23.60 2.74 -2.34
C ILE A 279 24.05 2.42 -0.92
N ARG A 280 24.63 3.38 -0.19
CA ARG A 280 24.99 3.20 1.23
C ARG A 280 23.75 2.90 2.07
N GLY A 281 22.65 3.62 1.87
CA GLY A 281 21.39 3.34 2.54
C GLY A 281 20.85 1.93 2.25
N LEU A 282 20.99 1.42 1.03
CA LEU A 282 20.63 0.05 0.71
C LEU A 282 21.51 -0.97 1.48
N LEU A 283 22.80 -0.73 1.62
CA LEU A 283 23.71 -1.58 2.37
C LEU A 283 23.41 -1.54 3.88
N GLU A 284 23.20 -0.35 4.43
CA GLU A 284 22.79 -0.17 5.84
C GLU A 284 21.51 -0.95 6.15
N PHE A 285 20.52 -0.96 5.25
CA PHE A 285 19.32 -1.78 5.44
C PHE A 285 19.57 -3.29 5.35
N SER A 286 20.56 -3.74 4.62
CA SER A 286 20.90 -5.16 4.54
C SER A 286 21.62 -5.67 5.81
N GLU A 287 22.27 -4.76 6.55
CA GLU A 287 22.97 -5.03 7.80
C GLU A 287 22.18 -4.57 9.04
N PHE A 288 20.93 -4.14 8.84
CA PHE A 288 20.08 -3.52 9.84
C PHE A 288 19.84 -4.45 11.03
N GLN A 289 20.44 -4.13 12.16
CA GLN A 289 20.35 -4.91 13.39
C GLN A 289 19.49 -4.19 14.42
N TYR A 290 18.17 -4.14 14.19
CA TYR A 290 17.24 -3.82 15.27
C TYR A 290 16.73 -5.10 15.91
N SER A 291 16.52 -5.05 17.23
CA SER A 291 15.83 -6.13 17.96
C SER A 291 14.33 -6.05 17.69
N ILE A 292 13.95 -6.31 16.44
CA ILE A 292 12.55 -6.43 16.04
C ILE A 292 12.22 -7.92 15.92
N ARG A 293 11.18 -8.33 16.63
CA ARG A 293 10.69 -9.71 16.63
C ARG A 293 9.50 -9.86 15.70
N THR A 294 9.33 -11.03 15.14
CA THR A 294 8.21 -11.40 14.27
C THR A 294 7.78 -12.83 14.56
N LEU A 295 6.55 -13.17 14.19
CA LEU A 295 5.93 -14.46 14.50
C LEU A 295 5.72 -15.26 13.21
N LEU A 296 6.21 -16.48 13.18
CA LEU A 296 5.97 -17.43 12.08
C LEU A 296 5.65 -18.80 12.64
N ASP A 297 4.46 -19.30 12.34
CA ASP A 297 3.96 -20.61 12.77
C ASP A 297 4.11 -20.89 14.27
N GLY A 298 3.77 -19.90 15.09
CA GLY A 298 3.83 -19.97 16.55
C GLY A 298 5.22 -19.77 17.15
N GLN A 299 6.26 -19.60 16.32
CA GLN A 299 7.61 -19.34 16.78
C GLN A 299 7.99 -17.87 16.60
N VAL A 300 8.62 -17.31 17.64
CA VAL A 300 9.11 -15.92 17.62
C VAL A 300 10.55 -15.92 17.10
N TYR A 301 10.79 -15.10 16.11
CA TYR A 301 12.11 -14.91 15.51
C TYR A 301 12.56 -13.46 15.65
N GLU A 302 13.85 -13.23 15.86
CA GLU A 302 14.46 -11.93 15.58
C GLU A 302 14.50 -11.74 14.05
N MET A 303 14.29 -10.52 13.56
CA MET A 303 14.17 -10.23 12.13
C MET A 303 15.37 -10.69 11.28
N ALA A 304 16.58 -10.72 11.88
CA ALA A 304 17.80 -11.20 11.21
C ALA A 304 17.85 -12.72 11.07
N ASN A 305 17.04 -13.46 11.83
CA ASN A 305 17.08 -14.92 11.95
C ASN A 305 15.81 -15.60 11.40
N VAL A 306 14.94 -14.86 10.70
CA VAL A 306 13.74 -15.44 10.11
C VAL A 306 14.08 -16.48 9.05
N PRO A 307 13.28 -17.54 8.88
CA PRO A 307 13.47 -18.48 7.79
C PRO A 307 13.43 -17.81 6.42
N ARG A 308 14.29 -18.23 5.48
CA ARG A 308 14.38 -17.66 4.11
C ARG A 308 13.06 -17.63 3.36
N LEU A 309 12.13 -18.53 3.67
CA LEU A 309 10.79 -18.59 3.05
C LEU A 309 9.75 -17.76 3.80
N TYR A 310 10.14 -16.91 4.76
CA TYR A 310 9.22 -16.08 5.54
C TYR A 310 8.27 -15.27 4.64
N VAL A 311 8.80 -14.44 3.75
CA VAL A 311 7.99 -13.60 2.85
C VAL A 311 7.16 -14.44 1.87
N PRO A 312 7.70 -15.45 1.16
CA PRO A 312 6.89 -16.38 0.36
C PRO A 312 5.75 -17.05 1.12
N ILE A 313 5.97 -17.48 2.37
CA ILE A 313 4.92 -18.08 3.21
C ILE A 313 3.84 -17.04 3.50
N TYR A 314 4.22 -15.82 3.91
CA TYR A 314 3.24 -14.76 4.18
C TYR A 314 2.44 -14.36 2.92
N ILE A 315 3.04 -14.37 1.72
CA ILE A 315 2.29 -14.19 0.47
C ILE A 315 1.26 -15.31 0.32
N LEU A 316 1.67 -16.56 0.54
CA LEU A 316 0.80 -17.73 0.36
C LEU A 316 -0.41 -17.70 1.30
N ILE A 317 -0.26 -17.21 2.53
CA ILE A 317 -1.31 -17.26 3.55
C ILE A 317 -2.12 -15.96 3.69
N ARG A 318 -1.62 -14.82 3.17
CA ARG A 318 -2.24 -13.49 3.29
C ARG A 318 -2.91 -13.01 2.01
N VAL A 319 -2.52 -13.55 0.84
CA VAL A 319 -3.11 -13.17 -0.44
C VAL A 319 -4.35 -14.03 -0.71
N PRO A 320 -5.47 -13.45 -1.20
CA PRO A 320 -6.66 -14.19 -1.59
C PRO A 320 -6.37 -15.34 -2.56
N LEU A 321 -6.99 -16.48 -2.34
CA LEU A 321 -6.77 -17.68 -3.16
C LEU A 321 -7.02 -17.46 -4.66
N PRO A 322 -8.06 -16.72 -5.10
CA PRO A 322 -8.24 -16.42 -6.53
C PRO A 322 -7.05 -15.72 -7.15
N ILE A 323 -6.37 -14.83 -6.40
CA ILE A 323 -5.19 -14.12 -6.89
C ILE A 323 -4.02 -15.09 -7.04
N LEU A 324 -3.74 -15.92 -6.04
CA LEU A 324 -2.66 -16.90 -6.09
C LEU A 324 -2.86 -17.90 -7.22
N PHE A 325 -4.07 -18.45 -7.34
CA PHE A 325 -4.42 -19.40 -8.38
C PHE A 325 -4.34 -18.78 -9.78
N GLY A 326 -4.89 -17.58 -9.95
CA GLY A 326 -4.87 -16.88 -11.23
C GLY A 326 -3.44 -16.49 -11.65
N ALA A 327 -2.59 -16.06 -10.71
CA ALA A 327 -1.18 -15.79 -10.99
C ALA A 327 -0.41 -17.06 -11.40
N ALA A 328 -0.66 -18.17 -10.73
CA ALA A 328 -0.09 -19.47 -11.10
C ALA A 328 -0.54 -19.91 -12.50
N LEU A 329 -1.81 -19.70 -12.86
CA LEU A 329 -2.30 -19.95 -14.22
C LEU A 329 -1.60 -19.08 -15.26
N ALA A 330 -1.42 -17.79 -15.00
CA ALA A 330 -0.72 -16.89 -15.93
C ALA A 330 0.72 -17.35 -16.18
N LEU A 331 1.46 -17.72 -15.13
CA LEU A 331 2.81 -18.26 -15.25
C LEU A 331 2.83 -19.58 -16.03
N THR A 332 1.89 -20.48 -15.74
CA THR A 332 1.76 -21.76 -16.47
C THR A 332 1.50 -21.53 -17.96
N PHE A 333 0.61 -20.61 -18.31
CA PHE A 333 0.31 -20.27 -19.71
C PHE A 333 1.48 -19.57 -20.41
N ALA A 334 2.27 -18.77 -19.68
CA ALA A 334 3.47 -18.15 -20.22
C ALA A 334 4.56 -19.20 -20.53
N LEU A 335 4.71 -20.21 -19.70
CA LEU A 335 5.66 -21.32 -19.88
C LEU A 335 5.20 -22.33 -20.93
N LEU A 336 3.89 -22.59 -21.04
CA LEU A 336 3.26 -23.53 -21.95
C LEU A 336 2.36 -22.82 -22.96
N PRO A 337 2.92 -22.02 -23.88
CA PRO A 337 2.13 -21.18 -24.79
C PRO A 337 1.23 -21.99 -25.76
N ARG A 338 1.45 -23.29 -25.89
CA ARG A 338 0.58 -24.19 -26.67
C ARG A 338 -0.81 -24.34 -26.05
N LEU A 339 -0.97 -24.06 -24.75
CA LEU A 339 -2.27 -24.14 -24.07
C LEU A 339 -3.16 -22.93 -24.35
N VAL A 340 -2.57 -21.80 -24.74
CA VAL A 340 -3.31 -20.55 -25.04
C VAL A 340 -3.13 -20.22 -26.51
N ALA A 341 -4.13 -20.57 -27.34
CA ALA A 341 -4.11 -20.21 -28.75
C ALA A 341 -4.14 -18.69 -28.90
N GLY A 342 -3.15 -18.11 -29.63
CA GLY A 342 -3.16 -16.71 -30.04
C GLY A 342 -2.43 -15.71 -29.12
N SER A 343 -1.68 -16.15 -28.09
CA SER A 343 -0.83 -15.21 -27.33
C SER A 343 0.27 -14.61 -28.23
N LYS A 344 0.21 -13.29 -28.42
CA LYS A 344 1.17 -12.56 -29.27
C LYS A 344 2.51 -12.40 -28.54
N GLU A 345 3.62 -12.38 -29.30
CA GLU A 345 4.96 -12.21 -28.73
C GLU A 345 5.10 -10.97 -27.80
N PRO A 346 4.56 -9.78 -28.15
CA PRO A 346 4.62 -8.63 -27.25
C PRO A 346 3.93 -8.87 -25.91
N GLN A 347 2.78 -9.55 -25.91
CA GLN A 347 2.04 -9.88 -24.68
C GLN A 347 2.85 -10.78 -23.75
N ARG A 348 3.57 -11.77 -24.29
CA ARG A 348 4.43 -12.66 -23.50
C ARG A 348 5.61 -11.91 -22.88
N LYS A 349 6.19 -10.93 -23.60
CA LYS A 349 7.26 -10.07 -23.07
C LYS A 349 6.75 -9.19 -21.92
N ASP A 350 5.55 -8.64 -22.05
CA ASP A 350 4.95 -7.85 -20.98
C ASP A 350 4.62 -8.71 -19.73
N ILE A 351 4.09 -9.92 -19.94
CA ILE A 351 3.87 -10.87 -18.82
C ILE A 351 5.18 -11.20 -18.14
N ALA A 352 6.28 -11.42 -18.90
CA ALA A 352 7.59 -11.67 -18.33
C ALA A 352 8.10 -10.48 -17.50
N LEU A 353 7.85 -9.24 -17.94
CA LEU A 353 8.23 -8.04 -17.19
C LEU A 353 7.44 -7.90 -15.88
N VAL A 354 6.12 -8.17 -15.91
CA VAL A 354 5.29 -8.19 -14.70
C VAL A 354 5.69 -9.34 -13.76
N SER A 355 6.01 -10.52 -14.33
CA SER A 355 6.50 -11.67 -13.54
C SER A 355 7.83 -11.37 -12.85
N LEU A 356 8.72 -10.61 -13.51
CA LEU A 356 9.97 -10.16 -12.91
C LEU A 356 9.71 -9.28 -11.68
N ALA A 357 8.71 -8.40 -11.73
CA ALA A 357 8.34 -7.54 -10.60
C ALA A 357 7.83 -8.32 -9.38
N VAL A 358 7.45 -9.59 -9.54
CA VAL A 358 7.11 -10.51 -8.45
C VAL A 358 8.31 -11.38 -8.07
N ILE A 359 8.88 -12.08 -9.05
CA ILE A 359 9.87 -13.14 -8.80
C ILE A 359 11.21 -12.56 -8.35
N PHE A 360 11.68 -11.47 -8.96
CA PHE A 360 13.01 -10.94 -8.69
C PHE A 360 13.17 -10.43 -7.25
N PRO A 361 12.29 -9.58 -6.69
CA PRO A 361 12.44 -9.14 -5.30
C PRO A 361 12.30 -10.29 -4.30
N LEU A 362 11.42 -11.27 -4.56
CA LEU A 362 11.30 -12.46 -3.72
C LEU A 362 12.53 -13.36 -3.80
N ALA A 363 13.12 -13.51 -5.00
CA ALA A 363 14.37 -14.26 -5.15
C ALA A 363 15.53 -13.56 -4.44
N CYS A 364 15.62 -12.22 -4.51
CA CYS A 364 16.61 -11.46 -3.76
C CYS A 364 16.46 -11.67 -2.24
N GLU A 365 15.23 -11.67 -1.72
CA GLU A 365 14.95 -11.92 -0.31
C GLU A 365 15.34 -13.33 0.11
N VAL A 366 14.90 -14.35 -0.63
CA VAL A 366 15.18 -15.76 -0.32
C VAL A 366 16.67 -16.09 -0.41
N ILE A 367 17.37 -15.55 -1.42
CA ILE A 367 18.80 -15.83 -1.65
C ILE A 367 19.66 -14.96 -0.72
N GLY A 368 19.36 -13.66 -0.66
CA GLY A 368 20.10 -12.68 0.14
C GLY A 368 19.86 -12.80 1.64
N HIS A 369 18.75 -13.47 2.05
CA HIS A 369 18.35 -13.61 3.44
C HIS A 369 18.26 -12.24 4.13
N GLY A 370 17.50 -11.33 3.53
CA GLY A 370 17.26 -10.00 4.08
C GLY A 370 16.49 -10.03 5.40
N PRO A 371 16.58 -8.97 6.22
CA PRO A 371 15.80 -8.86 7.44
C PRO A 371 14.33 -8.67 7.10
N ALA A 372 13.49 -9.61 7.55
CA ALA A 372 12.05 -9.58 7.32
C ALA A 372 11.27 -9.62 8.64
N PHE A 373 10.22 -8.80 8.73
CA PHE A 373 9.38 -8.69 9.91
C PHE A 373 8.01 -8.08 9.56
N THR A 374 7.04 -8.18 10.47
CA THR A 374 5.66 -7.71 10.28
C THR A 374 5.00 -8.19 8.99
N GLY A 375 5.17 -9.49 8.71
CA GLY A 375 4.50 -10.16 7.60
C GLY A 375 4.92 -9.64 6.22
N LEU A 376 3.93 -9.15 5.42
CA LEU A 376 4.14 -8.67 4.06
C LEU A 376 4.43 -7.17 3.94
N ARG A 377 4.54 -6.45 5.03
CA ARG A 377 4.61 -5.00 5.03
C ARG A 377 5.60 -4.43 3.99
N HIS A 378 6.82 -4.94 3.97
CA HIS A 378 7.89 -4.44 3.10
C HIS A 378 7.76 -4.91 1.63
N PHE A 379 6.86 -5.86 1.35
CA PHE A 379 6.63 -6.45 0.04
C PHE A 379 5.26 -6.12 -0.56
N LEU A 380 4.55 -5.11 -0.02
CA LEU A 380 3.24 -4.69 -0.54
C LEU A 380 3.30 -4.32 -2.03
N PHE A 381 4.44 -3.81 -2.51
CA PHE A 381 4.65 -3.44 -3.92
C PHE A 381 4.62 -4.63 -4.90
N VAL A 382 4.67 -5.86 -4.40
CA VAL A 382 4.55 -7.09 -5.21
C VAL A 382 3.08 -7.42 -5.51
N LEU A 383 2.15 -7.04 -4.62
CA LEU A 383 0.74 -7.40 -4.70
C LEU A 383 0.04 -6.89 -5.97
N PRO A 384 0.26 -5.64 -6.45
CA PRO A 384 -0.30 -5.19 -7.71
C PRO A 384 0.12 -6.05 -8.90
N ALA A 385 1.38 -6.47 -8.96
CA ALA A 385 1.87 -7.33 -10.03
C ALA A 385 1.27 -8.75 -9.95
N LEU A 386 1.09 -9.31 -8.74
CA LEU A 386 0.36 -10.57 -8.54
C LEU A 386 -1.09 -10.46 -9.02
N ALA A 387 -1.78 -9.37 -8.71
CA ALA A 387 -3.16 -9.14 -9.14
C ALA A 387 -3.28 -9.02 -10.67
N ILE A 388 -2.29 -8.38 -11.35
CA ILE A 388 -2.22 -8.34 -12.80
C ILE A 388 -2.10 -9.74 -13.39
N LEU A 389 -1.15 -10.53 -12.89
CA LEU A 389 -0.97 -11.91 -13.33
C LEU A 389 -2.26 -12.72 -13.09
N ALA A 390 -2.90 -12.55 -11.94
CA ALA A 390 -4.17 -13.22 -11.63
C ALA A 390 -5.27 -12.84 -12.64
N GLY A 391 -5.43 -11.56 -12.93
CA GLY A 391 -6.40 -11.10 -13.92
C GLY A 391 -6.15 -11.71 -15.30
N ILE A 392 -4.89 -11.76 -15.75
CA ILE A 392 -4.49 -12.36 -17.02
C ILE A 392 -4.76 -13.87 -17.03
N GLY A 393 -4.39 -14.59 -15.95
CA GLY A 393 -4.55 -16.04 -15.86
C GLY A 393 -6.00 -16.47 -15.81
N ILE A 394 -6.82 -15.83 -14.98
CA ILE A 394 -8.26 -16.09 -14.88
C ILE A 394 -8.96 -15.76 -16.21
N ASP A 395 -8.67 -14.61 -16.81
CA ASP A 395 -9.25 -14.23 -18.09
C ASP A 395 -8.92 -15.23 -19.21
N SER A 396 -7.67 -15.70 -19.25
CA SER A 396 -7.22 -16.72 -20.20
C SER A 396 -7.93 -18.07 -19.97
N ALA A 397 -8.04 -18.48 -18.70
CA ALA A 397 -8.75 -19.72 -18.33
C ALA A 397 -10.24 -19.67 -18.72
N LEU A 398 -10.92 -18.56 -18.41
CA LEU A 398 -12.32 -18.35 -18.80
C LEU A 398 -12.49 -18.36 -20.32
N SER A 399 -11.53 -17.83 -21.07
CA SER A 399 -11.52 -17.83 -22.55
C SER A 399 -11.36 -19.26 -23.09
N ILE A 400 -10.49 -20.08 -22.50
CA ILE A 400 -10.30 -21.49 -22.86
C ILE A 400 -11.60 -22.29 -22.57
N LEU A 401 -12.21 -22.08 -21.41
CA LEU A 401 -13.47 -22.69 -21.03
C LEU A 401 -14.59 -22.30 -22.01
N ALA A 402 -14.69 -21.02 -22.36
CA ALA A 402 -15.69 -20.50 -23.30
C ALA A 402 -15.55 -21.09 -24.71
N ALA A 403 -14.34 -21.38 -25.15
CA ALA A 403 -14.08 -22.05 -26.44
C ALA A 403 -14.58 -23.50 -26.44
N ARG A 404 -14.70 -24.15 -25.28
CA ARG A 404 -15.22 -25.51 -25.12
C ARG A 404 -16.72 -25.53 -24.86
N SER A 405 -17.21 -24.72 -23.94
CA SER A 405 -18.63 -24.64 -23.57
C SER A 405 -18.93 -23.35 -22.81
N ARG A 406 -20.05 -22.69 -23.18
CA ARG A 406 -20.56 -21.52 -22.44
C ARG A 406 -20.92 -21.87 -21.01
N VAL A 407 -21.42 -23.07 -20.76
CA VAL A 407 -21.79 -23.55 -19.39
C VAL A 407 -20.53 -23.64 -18.53
N LEU A 408 -19.43 -24.22 -19.04
CA LEU A 408 -18.16 -24.29 -18.31
C LEU A 408 -17.59 -22.90 -18.02
N ALA A 409 -17.66 -21.98 -18.96
CA ALA A 409 -17.20 -20.61 -18.74
C ALA A 409 -18.04 -19.87 -17.69
N SER A 410 -19.38 -20.02 -17.74
CA SER A 410 -20.28 -19.44 -16.72
C SER A 410 -20.05 -20.05 -15.34
N GLY A 411 -19.83 -21.38 -15.27
CA GLY A 411 -19.46 -22.06 -14.03
C GLY A 411 -18.13 -21.55 -13.45
N GLY A 412 -17.10 -21.43 -14.30
CA GLY A 412 -15.81 -20.87 -13.88
C GLY A 412 -15.91 -19.42 -13.41
N LEU A 413 -16.69 -18.59 -14.11
CA LEU A 413 -16.95 -17.20 -13.70
C LEU A 413 -17.70 -17.17 -12.35
N ALA A 414 -18.71 -18.01 -12.17
CA ALA A 414 -19.46 -18.11 -10.91
C ALA A 414 -18.54 -18.46 -9.74
N VAL A 415 -17.64 -19.45 -9.90
CA VAL A 415 -16.66 -19.81 -8.88
C VAL A 415 -15.76 -18.63 -8.50
N VAL A 416 -15.14 -17.96 -9.49
CA VAL A 416 -14.28 -16.81 -9.24
C VAL A 416 -15.04 -15.69 -8.54
N THR A 417 -16.25 -15.36 -9.01
CA THR A 417 -17.09 -14.32 -8.41
C THR A 417 -17.46 -14.68 -6.97
N THR A 418 -17.85 -15.93 -6.69
CA THR A 418 -18.19 -16.38 -5.33
C THR A 418 -16.98 -16.26 -4.39
N CYS A 419 -15.78 -16.65 -4.83
CA CYS A 419 -14.57 -16.53 -4.01
C CYS A 419 -14.24 -15.04 -3.73
N LEU A 420 -14.30 -14.17 -4.73
CA LEU A 420 -14.02 -12.73 -4.54
C LEU A 420 -15.08 -12.05 -3.66
N LEU A 421 -16.36 -12.46 -3.77
CA LEU A 421 -17.42 -11.99 -2.87
C LEU A 421 -17.22 -12.48 -1.44
N TRP A 422 -16.78 -13.73 -1.27
CA TRP A 422 -16.42 -14.24 0.05
C TRP A 422 -15.30 -13.42 0.70
N ASP A 423 -14.24 -13.12 -0.06
CA ASP A 423 -13.16 -12.26 0.41
C ASP A 423 -13.69 -10.87 0.78
N ALA A 424 -14.52 -10.24 -0.07
CA ALA A 424 -15.11 -8.93 0.20
C ALA A 424 -15.97 -8.92 1.48
N VAL A 425 -16.81 -9.94 1.69
CA VAL A 425 -17.61 -10.11 2.91
C VAL A 425 -16.71 -10.29 4.14
N THR A 426 -15.63 -11.06 3.98
CA THR A 426 -14.65 -11.26 5.05
C THR A 426 -14.00 -9.93 5.44
N LEU A 427 -13.60 -9.09 4.48
CA LEU A 427 -13.04 -7.76 4.75
C LEU A 427 -14.06 -6.86 5.46
N ALA A 428 -15.31 -6.81 4.99
CA ALA A 428 -16.36 -6.04 5.64
C ALA A 428 -16.59 -6.46 7.12
N ARG A 429 -16.43 -7.76 7.43
CA ARG A 429 -16.51 -8.28 8.81
C ARG A 429 -15.26 -8.04 9.64
N LEU A 430 -14.11 -7.80 9.00
CA LEU A 430 -12.86 -7.45 9.66
C LEU A 430 -12.74 -5.95 9.95
N HIS A 431 -13.52 -5.12 9.27
CA HIS A 431 -13.43 -3.65 9.37
C HIS A 431 -13.37 -3.18 10.83
N PRO A 432 -12.45 -2.25 11.16
CA PRO A 432 -11.44 -1.56 10.33
C PRO A 432 -10.07 -2.27 10.31
N TYR A 433 -10.01 -3.56 10.57
CA TYR A 433 -8.78 -4.35 10.68
C TYR A 433 -8.61 -5.31 9.50
N GLU A 434 -8.92 -4.89 8.26
CA GLU A 434 -8.88 -5.75 7.07
C GLU A 434 -7.48 -6.28 6.79
N TYR A 435 -6.44 -5.58 7.25
CA TYR A 435 -5.07 -6.08 7.16
C TYR A 435 -4.81 -7.33 8.02
N LEU A 436 -5.73 -7.72 8.91
CA LEU A 436 -5.70 -9.01 9.62
C LEU A 436 -6.23 -10.18 8.79
N PHE A 437 -6.56 -9.97 7.52
CA PHE A 437 -7.04 -11.04 6.64
C PHE A 437 -5.99 -12.15 6.49
N TYR A 438 -6.42 -13.37 6.71
CA TYR A 438 -5.74 -14.61 6.36
C TYR A 438 -6.65 -15.49 5.53
N ASN A 439 -6.09 -16.15 4.52
CA ASN A 439 -6.88 -17.00 3.64
C ASN A 439 -7.17 -18.38 4.26
N PRO A 440 -8.06 -19.19 3.64
CA PRO A 440 -8.43 -20.50 4.16
C PRO A 440 -7.30 -21.52 4.30
N LEU A 441 -6.14 -21.35 3.67
CA LEU A 441 -5.00 -22.30 3.78
C LEU A 441 -4.52 -22.48 5.22
N VAL A 442 -4.63 -21.43 6.03
CA VAL A 442 -4.27 -21.50 7.46
C VAL A 442 -5.49 -21.48 8.38
N GLY A 443 -6.72 -21.64 7.83
CA GLY A 443 -7.95 -21.58 8.59
C GLY A 443 -8.45 -20.16 8.88
N GLY A 444 -8.10 -19.20 8.03
CA GLY A 444 -8.48 -17.79 8.19
C GLY A 444 -7.85 -17.16 9.44
N LEU A 445 -8.51 -16.12 9.99
CA LEU A 445 -8.02 -15.41 11.18
C LEU A 445 -7.91 -16.35 12.41
N ALA A 446 -8.85 -17.26 12.59
CA ALA A 446 -8.85 -18.20 13.71
C ALA A 446 -7.63 -19.13 13.68
N GLY A 447 -7.29 -19.69 12.51
CA GLY A 447 -6.12 -20.53 12.35
C GLY A 447 -4.80 -19.78 12.37
N ALA A 448 -4.81 -18.47 12.08
CA ALA A 448 -3.64 -17.61 12.12
C ALA A 448 -3.34 -17.08 13.54
N SER A 449 -4.35 -17.01 14.41
CA SER A 449 -4.22 -16.46 15.75
C SER A 449 -3.11 -17.17 16.54
N ARG A 450 -2.24 -16.39 17.20
CA ARG A 450 -1.07 -16.86 17.97
C ARG A 450 -0.01 -17.61 17.14
N ARG A 451 -0.21 -17.77 15.82
CA ARG A 451 0.77 -18.43 14.93
C ARG A 451 1.46 -17.46 14.00
N TYR A 452 0.78 -16.40 13.59
CA TYR A 452 1.27 -15.40 12.64
C TYR A 452 1.04 -14.00 13.16
N ASP A 453 1.73 -13.00 12.61
CA ASP A 453 1.58 -11.61 12.97
C ASP A 453 0.14 -11.13 12.75
N LEU A 454 -0.47 -10.56 13.78
CA LEU A 454 -1.81 -10.00 13.73
C LEU A 454 -1.75 -8.46 13.79
N ASP A 455 -2.25 -7.90 14.87
CA ASP A 455 -2.40 -6.46 15.11
C ASP A 455 -1.06 -5.83 15.56
N TYR A 456 -0.06 -5.85 14.68
CA TYR A 456 1.31 -5.47 15.00
C TYR A 456 1.51 -3.96 15.25
N TRP A 457 0.55 -3.13 14.86
CA TRP A 457 0.53 -1.70 15.20
C TRP A 457 -0.51 -1.31 16.22
N PHE A 458 -1.21 -2.31 16.74
CA PHE A 458 -2.27 -2.13 17.72
C PHE A 458 -3.37 -1.18 17.21
N ASP A 459 -3.80 -1.37 15.98
CA ASP A 459 -4.91 -0.61 15.37
C ASP A 459 -6.23 -0.81 16.13
N SER A 460 -6.35 -1.87 16.93
CA SER A 460 -7.49 -2.09 17.82
C SER A 460 -7.47 -1.29 19.13
N MET A 461 -6.44 -0.47 19.37
CA MET A 461 -6.33 0.35 20.58
C MET A 461 -7.52 1.30 20.79
N PRO A 462 -8.04 2.05 19.81
CA PRO A 462 -9.18 2.94 20.00
C PRO A 462 -10.41 2.20 20.50
N GLU A 463 -10.71 1.00 19.96
CA GLU A 463 -11.85 0.19 20.41
C GLU A 463 -11.62 -0.36 21.83
N ALA A 464 -10.39 -0.77 22.16
CA ALA A 464 -10.02 -1.21 23.52
C ALA A 464 -10.12 -0.07 24.53
N LEU A 465 -9.68 1.15 24.19
CA LEU A 465 -9.84 2.34 25.02
C LEU A 465 -11.31 2.68 25.26
N ASN A 466 -12.15 2.63 24.24
CA ASN A 466 -13.58 2.86 24.39
C ASN A 466 -14.22 1.88 25.38
N GLN A 467 -13.77 0.62 25.41
CA GLN A 467 -14.25 -0.38 26.37
C GLN A 467 -13.78 -0.07 27.79
N LEU A 468 -12.52 0.35 27.99
CA LEU A 468 -12.02 0.79 29.27
C LEU A 468 -12.81 2.00 29.80
N GLU A 469 -13.02 3.00 28.98
CA GLU A 469 -13.79 4.19 29.34
C GLU A 469 -15.24 3.85 29.69
N ALA A 470 -15.89 2.99 28.89
CA ALA A 470 -17.23 2.52 29.18
C ALA A 470 -17.32 1.72 30.50
N TYR A 471 -16.29 0.93 30.80
CA TYR A 471 -16.19 0.23 32.10
C TYR A 471 -16.07 1.22 33.26
N LEU A 472 -15.19 2.21 33.16
CA LEU A 472 -14.99 3.23 34.18
C LEU A 472 -16.24 4.07 34.40
N ARG A 473 -16.93 4.49 33.36
CA ARG A 473 -18.20 5.24 33.46
C ARG A 473 -19.31 4.45 34.16
N ARG A 474 -19.27 3.11 34.13
CA ARG A 474 -20.24 2.23 34.81
C ARG A 474 -19.88 1.89 36.23
N THR A 475 -18.59 1.79 36.55
CA THR A 475 -18.12 1.20 37.83
C THR A 475 -17.53 2.22 38.80
N ALA A 476 -16.89 3.25 38.27
CA ALA A 476 -16.50 4.39 39.07
C ALA A 476 -17.63 5.41 38.91
N ALA A 477 -18.23 5.91 40.01
CA ALA A 477 -18.90 7.18 39.92
C ALA A 477 -17.85 8.16 39.37
N VAL A 478 -17.95 8.52 38.08
CA VAL A 478 -17.18 9.60 37.48
C VAL A 478 -17.82 10.88 38.00
N ASP A 479 -17.82 10.99 39.34
CA ASP A 479 -18.27 12.17 40.02
C ASP A 479 -17.26 13.28 39.78
N ALA A 480 -17.79 14.42 39.40
CA ALA A 480 -17.07 15.68 39.33
C ALA A 480 -16.53 16.16 40.69
N SER A 481 -16.44 15.27 41.69
CA SER A 481 -15.89 15.54 43.01
C SER A 481 -14.36 15.55 42.96
N TRP A 482 -13.82 16.64 43.32
CA TRP A 482 -12.39 16.89 43.45
C TRP A 482 -11.86 16.21 44.77
N PRO A 483 -10.69 15.52 44.74
CA PRO A 483 -9.74 15.44 43.62
C PRO A 483 -10.10 14.35 42.58
N VAL A 484 -9.93 14.68 41.31
CA VAL A 484 -10.14 13.75 40.19
C VAL A 484 -9.17 12.57 40.30
N GLN A 485 -9.68 11.36 40.48
CA GLN A 485 -8.85 10.16 40.48
C GLN A 485 -8.25 9.93 39.12
N VAL A 486 -6.92 9.92 38.99
CA VAL A 486 -6.20 9.60 37.78
C VAL A 486 -5.86 8.11 37.78
N TYR A 487 -6.24 7.41 36.72
CA TYR A 487 -5.97 5.99 36.53
C TYR A 487 -4.79 5.80 35.60
N SER A 488 -3.85 4.98 36.02
CA SER A 488 -2.68 4.61 35.20
C SER A 488 -2.99 3.41 34.30
N VAL A 489 -2.58 3.51 33.03
CA VAL A 489 -2.83 2.50 32.01
C VAL A 489 -1.52 2.07 31.36
N ALA A 490 -1.13 0.81 31.57
CA ALA A 490 -0.09 0.16 30.79
C ALA A 490 -0.64 -0.19 29.41
N VAL A 491 0.08 0.17 28.36
CA VAL A 491 -0.37 -0.05 26.99
C VAL A 491 0.75 -0.67 26.16
N CYS A 492 0.48 -1.82 25.56
CA CYS A 492 1.40 -2.46 24.61
C CYS A 492 1.24 -1.85 23.21
N GLY A 493 1.51 -0.55 23.10
CA GLY A 493 1.35 0.23 21.87
C GLY A 493 1.90 1.64 22.05
N GLU A 494 1.72 2.47 21.03
CA GLU A 494 2.28 3.81 20.98
C GLU A 494 1.47 4.84 21.78
N ARG A 495 2.21 5.69 22.48
CA ARG A 495 1.65 6.78 23.27
C ARG A 495 0.79 7.72 22.43
N LEU A 496 1.22 8.08 21.25
CA LEU A 496 0.48 9.00 20.37
C LEU A 496 -0.92 8.47 20.04
N SER A 497 -1.03 7.19 19.69
CA SER A 497 -2.31 6.55 19.39
C SER A 497 -3.22 6.54 20.62
N PHE A 498 -2.65 6.27 21.83
CA PHE A 498 -3.39 6.37 23.08
C PHE A 498 -3.89 7.79 23.32
N GLU A 499 -3.02 8.80 23.32
CA GLU A 499 -3.37 10.18 23.64
C GLU A 499 -4.37 10.81 22.66
N LYS A 500 -4.34 10.41 21.39
CA LYS A 500 -5.29 10.89 20.37
C LYS A 500 -6.68 10.25 20.48
N ASN A 501 -6.78 9.07 21.08
CA ASN A 501 -8.04 8.33 21.18
C ASN A 501 -8.66 8.34 22.58
N VAL A 502 -7.94 8.73 23.61
CA VAL A 502 -8.46 8.84 24.97
C VAL A 502 -9.40 10.04 25.09
N THR A 503 -10.61 9.82 25.62
CA THR A 503 -11.61 10.88 25.86
C THR A 503 -11.77 11.23 27.34
N LEU A 504 -11.41 10.29 28.24
CA LEU A 504 -11.42 10.52 29.67
C LEU A 504 -10.08 11.12 30.13
N PRO A 505 -10.04 12.38 30.64
CA PRO A 505 -8.81 13.03 31.07
C PRO A 505 -8.20 12.38 32.31
N GLN A 506 -8.92 11.46 32.96
CA GLN A 506 -8.44 10.67 34.10
C GLN A 506 -7.51 9.52 33.72
N LEU A 507 -7.41 9.16 32.40
CA LEU A 507 -6.54 8.09 31.95
C LEU A 507 -5.16 8.62 31.59
N ARG A 508 -4.14 8.01 32.19
CA ARG A 508 -2.73 8.35 31.95
C ARG A 508 -1.99 7.15 31.36
N PHE A 509 -1.28 7.38 30.27
CA PHE A 509 -0.37 6.38 29.68
C PHE A 509 0.84 6.14 30.57
N ASP A 510 1.14 4.87 30.84
CA ASP A 510 2.35 4.48 31.58
C ASP A 510 3.35 3.81 30.65
N PHE A 511 4.61 4.23 30.73
CA PHE A 511 5.73 3.61 30.04
C PHE A 511 6.10 2.24 30.66
N LYS A 512 6.72 1.37 29.85
CA LYS A 512 7.04 -0.01 30.23
C LYS A 512 7.69 -0.20 31.63
N PRO A 513 8.61 0.66 32.09
CA PRO A 513 9.16 0.52 33.44
C PRO A 513 8.14 0.66 34.58
N GLN A 514 6.99 1.31 34.31
CA GLN A 514 5.93 1.57 35.28
C GLN A 514 4.80 0.54 35.24
N TRP A 515 4.76 -0.34 34.27
CA TRP A 515 3.66 -1.26 34.01
C TRP A 515 3.23 -2.11 35.21
N ASN A 516 4.16 -2.56 36.03
CA ASN A 516 3.84 -3.36 37.22
C ASN A 516 2.96 -2.62 38.21
N GLN A 517 2.96 -1.29 38.20
CA GLN A 517 2.18 -0.41 39.09
C GLN A 517 0.92 0.14 38.41
N SER A 518 0.71 -0.13 37.12
CA SER A 518 -0.43 0.39 36.37
C SER A 518 -1.72 -0.33 36.77
N GLU A 519 -2.78 0.45 36.94
CA GLU A 519 -4.10 0.00 37.40
C GLU A 519 -4.88 -0.75 36.30
N PHE A 520 -4.64 -0.39 35.05
CA PHE A 520 -5.23 -1.05 33.88
C PHE A 520 -4.15 -1.48 32.91
N PHE A 521 -4.48 -2.48 32.10
CA PHE A 521 -3.62 -2.95 31.04
C PHE A 521 -4.40 -3.17 29.75
N ILE A 522 -3.94 -2.56 28.65
CA ILE A 522 -4.49 -2.73 27.31
C ILE A 522 -3.41 -3.31 26.42
N ALA A 523 -3.68 -4.47 25.80
CA ALA A 523 -2.69 -5.13 24.97
C ALA A 523 -3.32 -5.94 23.85
N PRO A 524 -2.69 -5.92 22.62
CA PRO A 524 -3.06 -6.82 21.54
C PRO A 524 -2.58 -8.24 21.85
N THR A 525 -3.18 -9.22 21.16
CA THR A 525 -2.71 -10.62 21.21
C THR A 525 -1.44 -10.85 20.38
N HIS A 526 -1.04 -9.84 19.60
CA HIS A 526 0.21 -9.87 18.83
C HIS A 526 1.41 -10.06 19.77
N MET A 527 2.31 -10.98 19.39
CA MET A 527 3.51 -11.34 20.16
C MET A 527 3.22 -11.77 21.61
N ASN A 528 1.97 -12.18 21.90
CA ASN A 528 1.49 -12.54 23.24
C ASN A 528 1.65 -11.42 24.28
N CYS A 529 1.63 -10.13 23.86
CA CYS A 529 1.77 -9.01 24.77
C CYS A 529 0.66 -8.98 25.84
N ASP A 530 -0.53 -9.49 25.52
CA ASP A 530 -1.62 -9.65 26.49
C ASP A 530 -1.25 -10.54 27.68
N GLY A 531 -0.21 -11.36 27.57
CA GLY A 531 0.35 -12.17 28.67
C GLY A 531 1.38 -11.45 29.55
N ASP A 532 1.86 -10.26 29.19
CA ASP A 532 2.91 -9.56 29.93
C ASP A 532 2.46 -9.11 31.35
N LEU A 533 1.16 -8.83 31.52
CA LEU A 533 0.59 -8.47 32.79
C LEU A 533 -0.72 -9.21 33.06
N ASP A 534 -0.87 -9.70 34.31
CA ASP A 534 -2.11 -10.29 34.78
C ASP A 534 -3.15 -9.22 35.15
N GLY A 535 -4.42 -9.61 35.16
CA GLY A 535 -5.54 -8.77 35.53
C GLY A 535 -6.88 -9.40 35.20
N LYS A 536 -7.95 -8.87 35.81
CA LYS A 536 -9.31 -9.27 35.47
C LYS A 536 -9.68 -8.72 34.09
N VAL A 537 -10.02 -9.59 33.13
CA VAL A 537 -10.51 -9.16 31.83
C VAL A 537 -11.84 -8.43 32.00
N ILE A 538 -11.90 -7.19 31.52
CA ILE A 538 -13.07 -6.29 31.58
C ILE A 538 -13.58 -5.90 30.20
N GLY A 539 -12.80 -6.17 29.15
CA GLY A 539 -13.16 -5.95 27.76
C GLY A 539 -12.28 -6.75 26.80
N THR A 540 -12.80 -7.03 25.61
CA THR A 540 -12.09 -7.68 24.52
C THR A 540 -12.47 -7.06 23.19
N VAL A 541 -11.50 -6.89 22.29
CA VAL A 541 -11.76 -6.55 20.89
C VAL A 541 -11.72 -7.83 20.08
N GLU A 542 -12.80 -8.10 19.35
CA GLU A 542 -12.96 -9.37 18.64
C GLU A 542 -13.32 -9.15 17.16
N ARG A 543 -12.77 -9.98 16.26
CA ARG A 543 -13.19 -10.07 14.86
C ARG A 543 -13.25 -11.54 14.45
N LEU A 544 -14.30 -11.90 13.75
CA LEU A 544 -14.54 -13.27 13.25
C LEU A 544 -14.42 -14.35 14.34
N GLY A 545 -14.82 -14.02 15.60
CA GLY A 545 -14.74 -14.94 16.75
C GLY A 545 -13.32 -15.09 17.33
N VAL A 546 -12.39 -14.21 16.96
CA VAL A 546 -11.02 -14.21 17.50
C VAL A 546 -10.79 -12.92 18.29
N VAL A 547 -10.31 -13.06 19.52
CA VAL A 547 -9.88 -11.94 20.35
C VAL A 547 -8.55 -11.44 19.81
N ILE A 548 -8.49 -10.15 19.48
CA ILE A 548 -7.29 -9.45 18.98
C ILE A 548 -6.66 -8.52 20.02
N ALA A 549 -7.44 -8.06 21.00
CA ALA A 549 -6.93 -7.28 22.12
C ALA A 549 -7.71 -7.53 23.41
N TYR A 550 -7.05 -7.31 24.54
CA TYR A 550 -7.60 -7.42 25.88
C TYR A 550 -7.50 -6.10 26.64
N VAL A 551 -8.52 -5.83 27.46
CA VAL A 551 -8.54 -4.78 28.48
C VAL A 551 -8.63 -5.44 29.84
N LYS A 552 -7.67 -5.18 30.74
CA LYS A 552 -7.58 -5.82 32.03
C LYS A 552 -7.59 -4.79 33.17
N ASP A 553 -8.37 -5.06 34.21
CA ASP A 553 -8.36 -4.34 35.50
C ASP A 553 -7.39 -5.03 36.45
N ARG A 554 -6.38 -4.31 36.91
CA ARG A 554 -5.30 -4.81 37.75
C ARG A 554 -5.33 -4.25 39.17
N ARG A 555 -6.28 -3.38 39.50
CA ARG A 555 -6.36 -2.66 40.81
C ARG A 555 -6.33 -3.60 42.02
N ALA A 556 -6.88 -4.79 41.90
CA ALA A 556 -6.82 -5.80 42.95
C ALA A 556 -5.43 -6.44 43.16
N LEU A 557 -4.52 -6.30 42.20
CA LEU A 557 -3.18 -6.89 42.21
C LEU A 557 -2.09 -5.90 42.64
N ILE A 558 -2.42 -4.61 42.68
CA ILE A 558 -1.48 -3.56 43.04
C ILE A 558 -1.59 -3.31 44.57
N PRO A 559 -0.47 -3.37 45.34
CA PRO A 559 -0.49 -3.02 46.73
C PRO A 559 -1.01 -1.59 46.94
N SER A 560 -2.05 -1.41 47.73
CA SER A 560 -2.53 -0.08 48.06
C SER A 560 -1.41 0.70 48.77
N VAL A 561 -1.10 1.91 48.28
CA VAL A 561 -0.08 2.80 48.90
C VAL A 561 -0.36 3.07 50.37
N ALA A 562 -1.58 2.81 50.84
CA ALA A 562 -1.98 2.94 52.27
C ALA A 562 -1.32 1.92 53.21
N THR A 563 -0.72 0.82 52.71
CA THR A 563 -0.08 -0.21 53.55
C THR A 563 1.43 -0.02 53.70
N ALA A 564 2.05 0.89 52.98
CA ALA A 564 3.50 1.16 53.06
C ALA A 564 3.87 2.28 54.05
N ALA A 565 2.88 2.87 54.74
CA ALA A 565 3.08 3.93 55.76
C ALA A 565 2.69 3.46 57.16
N ARG A 566 2.85 2.16 57.48
CA ARG A 566 2.79 1.66 58.87
C ARG A 566 4.07 0.94 59.24
#